data_693e2a5612fac6358a752ff35e4c5bab
#
_entry.id   693e2a5612fac6358a752ff35e4c5bab
#
_cell.length_a   1.000
_cell.length_b   1.000
_cell.length_c   1.000
_cell.angle_alpha   90.00
_cell.angle_beta   90.00
_cell.angle_gamma   90.00
#
_symmetry.space_group_name_H-M   'P 1'
#
loop_
_entity.id
_entity.type
_entity.pdbx_description
1 polymer ?
#
loop_
_entity_poly.entity_id
_entity_poly.type
_entity_poly.pdbx_seq_one_letter_code
_entity_poly.pdbx_strand_id
1 'polypeptide(L)'
;DGKVYRFLGKDQVALIPIAPMTNVERWEAAYTNSQPANGWQEFQFDDSSWKKGKAAFGSRDMPRVRTEWKGDNTDIYIRRTFEINDLDLTENIFLIYSHDDVFELYLNGEKLVATDLVWKNNVNLKLSDEAKKKLRNGKNVIAAHCHNTTGGSYVDFGLYREKKNAVTFENEAVQKSVDVLATSSYYTCL
;
A
#
# COMPACT_ATOMS: atom_id res chain seq x y z
N ASP A 1 -7.08 -10.87 -15.75
CA ASP A 1 -5.67 -11.22 -15.65
C ASP A 1 -4.92 -10.61 -14.45
N GLY A 2 -5.53 -9.78 -13.59
CA GLY A 2 -4.97 -9.26 -12.34
C GLY A 2 -3.68 -8.45 -12.45
N LYS A 3 -3.25 -8.06 -13.64
CA LYS A 3 -2.00 -7.32 -13.86
C LYS A 3 -2.21 -5.83 -13.63
N VAL A 4 -1.37 -5.26 -12.80
CA VAL A 4 -1.30 -3.80 -12.61
C VAL A 4 -0.06 -3.30 -13.34
N TYR A 5 -0.24 -2.38 -14.27
CA TYR A 5 0.86 -1.72 -14.94
C TYR A 5 1.12 -0.39 -14.26
N ARG A 6 2.36 -0.11 -13.88
CA ARG A 6 2.77 1.18 -13.35
C ARG A 6 4.04 1.66 -14.02
N PHE A 7 4.14 2.97 -14.19
CA PHE A 7 5.35 3.62 -14.65
C PHE A 7 6.25 3.89 -13.44
N LEU A 8 7.44 3.29 -13.44
CA LEU A 8 8.50 3.55 -12.48
C LEU A 8 9.63 4.30 -13.21
N GLY A 9 9.47 5.63 -13.37
CA GLY A 9 10.40 6.44 -14.15
C GLY A 9 10.18 6.28 -15.66
N LYS A 10 11.28 6.08 -16.43
CA LYS A 10 11.23 5.92 -17.89
C LYS A 10 10.85 4.51 -18.34
N ASP A 11 10.89 3.53 -17.43
CA ASP A 11 10.63 2.13 -17.73
C ASP A 11 9.24 1.71 -17.26
N GLN A 12 8.50 1.01 -18.11
CA GLN A 12 7.25 0.37 -17.72
C GLN A 12 7.56 -0.94 -17.00
N VAL A 13 7.10 -1.05 -15.75
CA VAL A 13 7.21 -2.28 -14.99
C VAL A 13 5.84 -2.88 -14.78
N ALA A 14 5.64 -4.11 -15.22
CA ALA A 14 4.43 -4.86 -14.89
C ALA A 14 4.53 -5.37 -13.46
N LEU A 15 3.60 -4.95 -12.62
CA LEU A 15 3.49 -5.39 -11.23
C LEU A 15 2.40 -6.45 -11.08
N ILE A 16 2.74 -7.54 -10.42
CA ILE A 16 1.80 -8.59 -10.02
C ILE A 16 1.43 -8.34 -8.56
N PRO A 17 0.13 -8.21 -8.23
CA PRO A 17 -0.28 -7.99 -6.85
C PRO A 17 0.01 -9.22 -5.98
N ILE A 18 0.53 -8.98 -4.77
CA ILE A 18 0.66 -9.95 -3.68
C ILE A 18 -0.44 -9.64 -2.64
N ALA A 19 -0.50 -8.40 -2.20
CA ALA A 19 -1.50 -7.86 -1.30
C ALA A 19 -1.87 -6.44 -1.78
N PRO A 20 -2.74 -6.31 -2.80
CA PRO A 20 -2.90 -5.05 -3.53
C PRO A 20 -3.60 -3.95 -2.74
N MET A 21 -3.42 -2.69 -3.16
CA MET A 21 -4.19 -1.53 -2.70
C MET A 21 -5.66 -1.63 -3.16
N THR A 22 -6.51 -0.78 -2.58
CA THR A 22 -7.97 -0.78 -2.84
C THR A 22 -8.37 -0.41 -4.27
N ASN A 23 -7.47 0.19 -5.05
CA ASN A 23 -7.71 0.45 -6.48
C ASN A 23 -7.64 -0.82 -7.35
N VAL A 24 -7.11 -1.92 -6.82
CA VAL A 24 -7.01 -3.22 -7.49
C VAL A 24 -7.98 -4.22 -6.89
N GLU A 25 -7.99 -4.33 -5.56
CA GLU A 25 -8.81 -5.30 -4.85
C GLU A 25 -9.27 -4.74 -3.49
N ARG A 26 -10.47 -5.12 -3.09
CA ARG A 26 -11.01 -4.80 -1.76
C ARG A 26 -10.37 -5.70 -0.71
N TRP A 27 -9.89 -5.13 0.39
CA TRP A 27 -9.31 -5.89 1.48
C TRP A 27 -9.82 -5.41 2.85
N GLU A 28 -9.62 -6.23 3.86
CA GLU A 28 -9.99 -5.96 5.24
C GLU A 28 -8.76 -6.09 6.16
N ALA A 29 -8.81 -5.39 7.30
CA ALA A 29 -7.76 -5.43 8.30
C ALA A 29 -8.33 -5.32 9.71
N ALA A 30 -7.53 -5.73 10.70
CA ALA A 30 -7.74 -5.32 12.08
C ALA A 30 -7.30 -3.86 12.24
N TYR A 31 -8.04 -3.07 13.02
CA TYR A 31 -7.66 -1.69 13.32
C TYR A 31 -8.11 -1.24 14.70
N THR A 32 -7.41 -0.26 15.24
CA THR A 32 -7.79 0.46 16.47
C THR A 32 -7.42 1.93 16.36
N ASN A 33 -8.15 2.78 17.07
CA ASN A 33 -7.83 4.21 17.21
C ASN A 33 -7.13 4.52 18.55
N SER A 34 -7.02 3.54 19.43
CA SER A 34 -6.29 3.66 20.68
C SER A 34 -4.87 3.13 20.51
N GLN A 35 -3.92 3.79 21.16
CA GLN A 35 -2.53 3.33 21.14
C GLN A 35 -2.44 1.88 21.62
N PRO A 36 -1.89 0.97 20.81
CA PRO A 36 -1.77 -0.42 21.16
C PRO A 36 -0.61 -0.67 22.13
N ALA A 37 -0.55 -1.88 22.68
CA ALA A 37 0.60 -2.35 23.43
C ALA A 37 1.86 -2.44 22.56
N ASN A 38 3.03 -2.36 23.18
CA ASN A 38 4.32 -2.50 22.48
C ASN A 38 4.36 -3.81 21.69
N GLY A 39 5.01 -3.77 20.53
CA GLY A 39 5.12 -4.92 19.65
C GLY A 39 3.88 -5.15 18.76
N TRP A 40 2.95 -4.21 18.72
CA TRP A 40 1.74 -4.31 17.90
C TRP A 40 2.03 -4.50 16.40
N GLN A 41 3.17 -4.08 15.92
CA GLN A 41 3.64 -4.24 14.53
C GLN A 41 4.20 -5.63 14.24
N GLU A 42 4.48 -6.43 15.30
CA GLU A 42 5.10 -7.75 15.18
C GLU A 42 4.13 -8.78 14.60
N PHE A 43 4.69 -9.78 13.92
CA PHE A 43 3.91 -10.85 13.31
C PHE A 43 3.03 -11.63 14.32
N GLN A 44 3.56 -11.88 15.52
CA GLN A 44 2.91 -12.70 16.56
C GLN A 44 1.90 -11.93 17.42
N PHE A 45 1.77 -10.62 17.23
CA PHE A 45 0.84 -9.81 18.03
C PHE A 45 -0.60 -10.30 17.87
N ASP A 46 -1.32 -10.43 18.98
CA ASP A 46 -2.73 -10.78 18.98
C ASP A 46 -3.60 -9.53 18.80
N ASP A 47 -4.15 -9.40 17.60
CA ASP A 47 -5.09 -8.34 17.23
C ASP A 47 -6.56 -8.77 17.27
N SER A 48 -6.88 -9.88 17.93
CA SER A 48 -8.23 -10.46 17.97
C SER A 48 -9.27 -9.54 18.62
N SER A 49 -8.83 -8.67 19.54
CA SER A 49 -9.66 -7.66 20.20
C SER A 49 -9.87 -6.38 19.36
N TRP A 50 -9.15 -6.23 18.25
CA TRP A 50 -9.27 -5.04 17.40
C TRP A 50 -10.54 -5.11 16.55
N LYS A 51 -11.05 -3.94 16.16
CA LYS A 51 -12.12 -3.85 15.18
C LYS A 51 -11.66 -4.41 13.83
N LYS A 52 -12.60 -4.92 13.03
CA LYS A 52 -12.37 -5.25 11.62
C LYS A 52 -12.94 -4.15 10.74
N GLY A 53 -12.15 -3.70 9.76
CA GLY A 53 -12.53 -2.63 8.84
C GLY A 53 -12.12 -2.93 7.41
N LYS A 54 -12.91 -2.37 6.48
CA LYS A 54 -12.64 -2.45 5.03
C LYS A 54 -11.80 -1.26 4.61
N ALA A 55 -10.74 -1.50 3.86
CA ALA A 55 -9.90 -0.44 3.31
C ALA A 55 -10.60 0.29 2.11
N ALA A 56 -10.20 1.51 1.74
CA ALA A 56 -9.23 2.33 2.45
C ALA A 56 -9.83 2.88 3.75
N PHE A 57 -8.95 3.36 4.65
CA PHE A 57 -9.31 4.01 5.91
C PHE A 57 -9.11 5.52 5.77
N GLY A 58 -10.02 6.34 6.31
CA GLY A 58 -9.87 7.79 6.24
C GLY A 58 -11.18 8.56 6.29
N SER A 59 -11.14 9.82 5.90
CA SER A 59 -12.31 10.68 5.77
C SER A 59 -13.20 10.18 4.63
N ARG A 60 -14.52 10.26 4.84
CA ARG A 60 -15.51 9.66 3.92
C ARG A 60 -15.47 10.22 2.49
N ASP A 61 -15.02 11.43 2.30
CA ASP A 61 -14.85 12.12 1.02
C ASP A 61 -13.58 11.70 0.27
N MET A 62 -12.66 11.02 0.93
CA MET A 62 -11.44 10.53 0.31
C MET A 62 -11.71 9.28 -0.57
N PRO A 63 -10.92 9.10 -1.65
CA PRO A 63 -11.15 8.02 -2.61
C PRO A 63 -11.17 6.63 -2.00
N ARG A 64 -12.22 5.84 -2.30
CA ARG A 64 -12.36 4.42 -1.91
C ARG A 64 -12.42 4.14 -0.42
N VAL A 65 -12.55 5.16 0.44
CA VAL A 65 -12.71 4.97 1.89
C VAL A 65 -13.98 4.19 2.18
N ARG A 66 -13.85 3.14 3.00
CA ARG A 66 -14.96 2.30 3.48
C ARG A 66 -15.01 2.18 4.98
N THR A 67 -13.89 2.41 5.65
CA THR A 67 -13.83 2.55 7.10
C THR A 67 -13.50 3.99 7.41
N GLU A 68 -14.48 4.69 7.97
CA GLU A 68 -14.29 6.09 8.35
C GLU A 68 -13.39 6.20 9.57
N TRP A 69 -12.37 7.01 9.44
CA TRP A 69 -11.50 7.50 10.50
C TRP A 69 -11.23 8.97 10.20
N LYS A 70 -11.55 9.85 11.15
CA LYS A 70 -11.44 11.30 10.99
C LYS A 70 -11.31 12.00 12.31
N GLY A 71 -10.98 13.27 12.24
CA GLY A 71 -10.85 14.19 13.37
C GLY A 71 -9.41 14.62 13.54
N ASP A 72 -9.26 15.84 14.05
CA ASP A 72 -7.95 16.41 14.30
C ASP A 72 -7.27 15.72 15.48
N ASN A 73 -5.95 15.58 15.43
CA ASN A 73 -5.12 14.90 16.43
C ASN A 73 -5.62 13.48 16.78
N THR A 74 -5.91 12.69 15.75
CA THR A 74 -6.38 11.31 15.91
C THR A 74 -5.43 10.31 15.25
N ASP A 75 -5.37 9.13 15.83
CA ASP A 75 -4.53 8.03 15.37
C ASP A 75 -5.36 6.88 14.79
N ILE A 76 -4.77 6.15 13.87
CA ILE A 76 -5.22 4.84 13.45
C ILE A 76 -4.05 3.87 13.36
N TYR A 77 -4.23 2.68 13.93
CA TYR A 77 -3.32 1.55 13.85
C TYR A 77 -4.02 0.45 13.08
N ILE A 78 -3.38 -0.07 12.03
CA ILE A 78 -3.96 -1.02 11.09
C ILE A 78 -3.03 -2.22 10.98
N ARG A 79 -3.58 -3.44 10.98
CA ARG A 79 -2.85 -4.68 10.75
C ARG A 79 -3.54 -5.50 9.67
N ARG A 80 -2.92 -5.57 8.49
CA ARG A 80 -3.38 -6.38 7.36
C ARG A 80 -2.60 -7.68 7.29
N THR A 81 -3.29 -8.79 7.41
CA THR A 81 -2.73 -10.12 7.15
C THR A 81 -2.92 -10.49 5.69
N PHE A 82 -1.91 -11.13 5.10
CA PHE A 82 -1.95 -11.67 3.74
C PHE A 82 -1.07 -12.93 3.64
N GLU A 83 -1.20 -13.69 2.57
CA GLU A 83 -0.44 -14.91 2.34
C GLU A 83 0.40 -14.84 1.07
N ILE A 84 1.59 -15.46 1.11
CA ILE A 84 2.46 -15.69 -0.03
C ILE A 84 2.72 -17.19 -0.09
N ASN A 85 2.45 -17.82 -1.25
CA ASN A 85 2.65 -19.26 -1.41
C ASN A 85 3.87 -19.60 -2.29
N ASP A 86 4.40 -18.62 -3.01
CA ASP A 86 5.45 -18.75 -4.01
C ASP A 86 6.50 -17.64 -3.89
N LEU A 87 7.00 -17.41 -2.66
CA LEU A 87 7.98 -16.36 -2.37
C LEU A 87 9.31 -16.63 -3.09
N ASP A 88 9.70 -15.71 -3.95
CA ASP A 88 11.01 -15.66 -4.57
C ASP A 88 11.72 -14.35 -4.17
N LEU A 89 12.69 -14.44 -3.27
CA LEU A 89 13.45 -13.28 -2.77
C LEU A 89 14.37 -12.66 -3.84
N THR A 90 14.55 -13.32 -4.98
CA THR A 90 15.31 -12.75 -6.12
C THR A 90 14.49 -11.77 -6.93
N GLU A 91 13.16 -11.74 -6.76
CA GLU A 91 12.26 -10.79 -7.41
C GLU A 91 12.38 -9.41 -6.79
N ASN A 92 12.13 -8.38 -7.61
CA ASN A 92 11.90 -7.05 -7.09
C ASN A 92 10.50 -6.99 -6.47
N ILE A 93 10.43 -6.60 -5.21
CA ILE A 93 9.18 -6.45 -4.48
C ILE A 93 9.00 -4.97 -4.14
N PHE A 94 7.79 -4.48 -4.35
CA PHE A 94 7.42 -3.07 -4.17
C PHE A 94 6.29 -2.95 -3.16
N LEU A 95 6.47 -2.05 -2.21
CA LEU A 95 5.43 -1.54 -1.35
C LEU A 95 4.89 -0.25 -1.97
N ILE A 96 3.57 -0.17 -2.15
CA ILE A 96 2.91 1.03 -2.65
C ILE A 96 1.96 1.52 -1.59
N TYR A 97 2.02 2.82 -1.27
CA TYR A 97 1.21 3.38 -0.20
C TYR A 97 0.77 4.82 -0.46
N SER A 98 -0.33 5.20 0.19
CA SER A 98 -0.85 6.56 0.26
C SER A 98 -1.26 6.84 1.69
N HIS A 99 -0.98 8.03 2.19
CA HIS A 99 -1.31 8.43 3.55
C HIS A 99 -1.49 9.95 3.69
N ASP A 100 -2.11 10.34 4.79
CA ASP A 100 -2.32 11.70 5.26
C ASP A 100 -2.57 11.69 6.78
N ASP A 101 -1.76 12.27 7.69
CA ASP A 101 -0.51 13.06 7.58
C ASP A 101 0.76 12.25 7.88
N VAL A 102 1.14 12.14 9.21
CA VAL A 102 2.33 11.40 9.69
C VAL A 102 2.08 9.90 9.57
N PHE A 103 3.06 9.17 9.03
CA PHE A 103 2.83 7.77 8.69
C PHE A 103 4.04 6.89 8.98
N GLU A 104 3.76 5.72 9.54
CA GLU A 104 4.72 4.63 9.69
C GLU A 104 4.16 3.35 9.09
N LEU A 105 5.01 2.56 8.45
CA LEU A 105 4.63 1.28 7.88
C LEU A 105 5.68 0.22 8.17
N TYR A 106 5.19 -0.97 8.52
CA TYR A 106 5.99 -2.10 8.96
C TYR A 106 5.63 -3.36 8.18
N LEU A 107 6.62 -4.21 7.94
CA LEU A 107 6.45 -5.54 7.36
C LEU A 107 6.98 -6.59 8.35
N ASN A 108 6.10 -7.42 8.91
CA ASN A 108 6.42 -8.44 9.91
C ASN A 108 7.30 -7.89 11.07
N GLY A 109 7.00 -6.67 11.54
CA GLY A 109 7.73 -5.98 12.60
C GLY A 109 8.84 -5.04 12.13
N GLU A 110 9.37 -5.20 10.91
CA GLU A 110 10.40 -4.31 10.36
C GLU A 110 9.81 -3.00 9.89
N LYS A 111 10.30 -1.87 10.41
CA LYS A 111 9.88 -0.54 9.96
C LYS A 111 10.47 -0.23 8.59
N LEU A 112 9.61 -0.04 7.60
CA LEU A 112 10.00 0.27 6.22
C LEU A 112 9.84 1.74 5.86
N VAL A 113 8.86 2.41 6.47
CA VAL A 113 8.51 3.80 6.19
C VAL A 113 8.33 4.54 7.50
N ALA A 114 8.85 5.75 7.55
CA ALA A 114 8.48 6.79 8.51
C ALA A 114 8.46 8.11 7.76
N THR A 115 7.37 8.87 7.90
CA THR A 115 7.24 10.20 7.28
C THR A 115 6.90 11.23 8.34
N ASP A 116 7.31 12.46 8.07
CA ASP A 116 6.84 13.61 8.82
C ASP A 116 5.43 14.04 8.36
N LEU A 117 4.98 15.19 8.82
CA LEU A 117 3.70 15.81 8.48
C LEU A 117 3.62 16.11 6.98
N VAL A 118 3.11 15.15 6.19
CA VAL A 118 3.02 15.26 4.74
C VAL A 118 1.95 14.31 4.17
N TRP A 119 1.17 14.82 3.22
CA TRP A 119 0.34 13.98 2.39
C TRP A 119 1.14 13.33 1.26
N LYS A 120 0.99 12.04 1.07
CA LYS A 120 1.61 11.28 -0.02
C LYS A 120 0.60 10.38 -0.72
N ASN A 121 0.71 10.32 -2.04
CA ASN A 121 -0.18 9.49 -2.86
C ASN A 121 0.61 8.56 -3.77
N ASN A 122 0.28 7.28 -3.75
CA ASN A 122 0.87 6.25 -4.63
C ASN A 122 2.41 6.23 -4.61
N VAL A 123 3.02 6.39 -3.44
CA VAL A 123 4.47 6.26 -3.31
C VAL A 123 4.88 4.81 -3.58
N ASN A 124 5.90 4.63 -4.43
CA ASN A 124 6.48 3.33 -4.73
C ASN A 124 7.79 3.18 -3.95
N LEU A 125 7.87 2.18 -3.10
CA LEU A 125 9.07 1.80 -2.37
C LEU A 125 9.51 0.41 -2.81
N LYS A 126 10.66 0.30 -3.49
CA LYS A 126 11.31 -0.99 -3.72
C LYS A 126 11.89 -1.49 -2.40
N LEU A 127 11.56 -2.71 -2.00
CA LEU A 127 12.10 -3.31 -0.80
C LEU A 127 13.60 -3.61 -0.97
N SER A 128 14.39 -3.31 0.04
CA SER A 128 15.78 -3.75 0.14
C SER A 128 15.86 -5.26 0.32
N ASP A 129 17.01 -5.86 0.07
CA ASP A 129 17.20 -7.31 0.26
C ASP A 129 17.01 -7.71 1.74
N GLU A 130 17.36 -6.82 2.68
CA GLU A 130 17.13 -7.01 4.12
C GLU A 130 15.63 -7.01 4.43
N ALA A 131 14.88 -6.07 3.88
CA ALA A 131 13.43 -6.01 4.06
C ALA A 131 12.72 -7.23 3.44
N LYS A 132 13.18 -7.70 2.26
CA LYS A 132 12.65 -8.92 1.62
C LYS A 132 12.84 -10.17 2.48
N LYS A 133 13.94 -10.28 3.24
CA LYS A 133 14.20 -11.40 4.17
C LYS A 133 13.18 -11.50 5.31
N LYS A 134 12.42 -10.43 5.58
CA LYS A 134 11.32 -10.46 6.55
C LYS A 134 10.07 -11.14 6.01
N LEU A 135 9.91 -11.23 4.68
CA LEU A 135 8.84 -11.99 4.06
C LEU A 135 9.03 -13.50 4.28
N ARG A 136 7.93 -14.21 4.31
CA ARG A 136 7.89 -15.67 4.46
C ARG A 136 6.82 -16.28 3.57
N ASN A 137 6.97 -17.55 3.20
CA ASN A 137 5.86 -18.31 2.67
C ASN A 137 4.79 -18.51 3.74
N GLY A 138 3.53 -18.47 3.34
CA GLY A 138 2.38 -18.47 4.24
C GLY A 138 2.05 -17.06 4.72
N LYS A 139 1.60 -16.95 5.96
CA LYS A 139 1.07 -15.73 6.56
C LYS A 139 2.12 -14.65 6.77
N ASN A 140 1.79 -13.43 6.39
CA ASN A 140 2.56 -12.21 6.61
C ASN A 140 1.64 -11.09 7.15
N VAL A 141 2.24 -10.04 7.71
CA VAL A 141 1.51 -8.87 8.23
C VAL A 141 2.17 -7.59 7.72
N ILE A 142 1.36 -6.71 7.13
CA ILE A 142 1.70 -5.29 6.98
C ILE A 142 0.96 -4.53 8.08
N ALA A 143 1.71 -3.79 8.90
CA ALA A 143 1.15 -2.95 9.94
C ALA A 143 1.41 -1.48 9.63
N ALA A 144 0.44 -0.61 9.87
CA ALA A 144 0.53 0.81 9.60
C ALA A 144 0.02 1.63 10.79
N HIS A 145 0.70 2.71 11.10
CA HIS A 145 0.23 3.76 11.98
C HIS A 145 0.12 5.06 11.18
N CYS A 146 -0.97 5.77 11.32
CA CYS A 146 -1.14 7.10 10.77
C CYS A 146 -1.71 8.03 11.84
N HIS A 147 -1.12 9.22 11.95
CA HIS A 147 -1.61 10.30 12.80
C HIS A 147 -2.14 11.41 11.92
N ASN A 148 -3.43 11.71 12.04
CA ASN A 148 -4.04 12.87 11.38
C ASN A 148 -3.93 14.09 12.28
N THR A 149 -3.23 15.11 11.82
CA THR A 149 -3.05 16.36 12.58
C THR A 149 -4.29 17.23 12.45
N THR A 150 -4.76 17.42 11.22
CA THR A 150 -5.96 18.21 10.93
C THR A 150 -6.46 17.95 9.51
N GLY A 151 -7.74 18.18 9.26
CA GLY A 151 -8.34 18.09 7.94
C GLY A 151 -8.71 16.68 7.51
N GLY A 152 -8.39 16.33 6.26
CA GLY A 152 -8.63 15.01 5.71
C GLY A 152 -7.68 13.97 6.29
N SER A 153 -8.10 12.72 6.34
CA SER A 153 -7.24 11.59 6.74
C SER A 153 -7.32 10.48 5.71
N TYR A 154 -6.21 9.77 5.49
CA TYR A 154 -6.19 8.70 4.50
C TYR A 154 -5.09 7.67 4.76
N VAL A 155 -5.43 6.37 4.59
CA VAL A 155 -4.45 5.28 4.55
C VAL A 155 -4.91 4.20 3.56
N ASP A 156 -4.06 3.90 2.60
CA ASP A 156 -4.14 2.73 1.73
C ASP A 156 -2.73 2.23 1.39
N PHE A 157 -2.53 0.93 1.34
CA PHE A 157 -1.23 0.33 1.04
C PHE A 157 -1.36 -1.06 0.42
N GLY A 158 -0.32 -1.46 -0.31
CA GLY A 158 -0.28 -2.78 -0.94
C GLY A 158 1.13 -3.24 -1.28
N LEU A 159 1.30 -4.55 -1.46
CA LEU A 159 2.54 -5.21 -1.81
C LEU A 159 2.42 -5.84 -3.19
N TYR A 160 3.47 -5.71 -3.99
CA TYR A 160 3.52 -6.17 -5.38
C TYR A 160 4.88 -6.77 -5.69
N ARG A 161 4.94 -7.69 -6.65
CA ARG A 161 6.21 -8.16 -7.24
C ARG A 161 6.30 -7.73 -8.69
N GLU A 162 7.53 -7.51 -9.16
CA GLU A 162 7.81 -7.29 -10.56
C GLU A 162 7.65 -8.59 -11.34
N LYS A 163 7.00 -8.52 -12.50
CA LYS A 163 6.94 -9.66 -13.39
C LYS A 163 8.30 -9.86 -14.06
N LYS A 164 8.96 -10.98 -13.81
CA LYS A 164 10.13 -11.41 -14.61
C LYS A 164 9.67 -11.52 -16.07
N ASN A 165 10.37 -10.88 -17.00
CA ASN A 165 10.03 -10.79 -18.43
C ASN A 165 8.79 -9.90 -18.74
N ALA A 166 8.74 -8.69 -18.20
CA ALA A 166 7.89 -7.66 -18.77
C ALA A 166 8.26 -7.52 -20.25
N VAL A 167 7.30 -7.80 -21.14
CA VAL A 167 7.48 -7.58 -22.57
C VAL A 167 7.76 -6.08 -22.72
N THR A 168 8.97 -5.72 -23.12
CA THR A 168 9.25 -4.38 -23.65
C THR A 168 8.31 -4.23 -24.84
N PHE A 169 7.33 -3.33 -24.72
CA PHE A 169 6.43 -3.04 -25.83
C PHE A 169 7.22 -2.24 -26.85
N GLU A 170 7.89 -2.93 -27.76
CA GLU A 170 8.59 -2.32 -28.91
C GLU A 170 7.64 -1.88 -30.03
N ASN A 171 6.32 -1.84 -29.76
CA ASN A 171 5.33 -1.45 -30.76
C ASN A 171 4.91 0.03 -30.57
N GLU A 172 5.35 0.90 -31.47
CA GLU A 172 4.98 2.33 -31.52
C GLU A 172 3.46 2.58 -31.47
N ALA A 173 2.64 1.63 -31.93
CA ALA A 173 1.19 1.73 -31.88
C ALA A 173 0.62 1.61 -30.45
N VAL A 174 1.23 0.79 -29.59
CA VAL A 174 0.84 0.64 -28.19
C VAL A 174 1.32 1.85 -27.39
N GLN A 175 2.51 2.38 -27.68
CA GLN A 175 3.03 3.59 -27.04
C GLN A 175 2.11 4.78 -27.31
N LYS A 176 1.65 4.97 -28.53
CA LYS A 176 0.67 6.03 -28.87
C LYS A 176 -0.65 5.90 -28.10
N SER A 177 -1.14 4.69 -27.88
CA SER A 177 -2.38 4.45 -27.11
C SER A 177 -2.20 4.80 -25.63
N VAL A 178 -1.04 4.53 -25.06
CA VAL A 178 -0.70 4.86 -23.67
C VAL A 178 -0.55 6.36 -23.49
N ASP A 179 0.10 7.05 -24.44
CA ASP A 179 0.28 8.49 -24.41
C ASP A 179 -1.06 9.24 -24.52
N VAL A 180 -2.01 8.74 -25.33
CA VAL A 180 -3.37 9.29 -25.41
C VAL A 180 -4.14 9.13 -24.09
N LEU A 181 -4.00 8.00 -23.40
CA LEU A 181 -4.63 7.79 -22.09
C LEU A 181 -3.98 8.64 -20.99
N ALA A 182 -2.68 8.85 -21.04
CA ALA A 182 -1.98 9.72 -20.10
C ALA A 182 -2.37 11.20 -20.27
N THR A 183 -2.52 11.66 -21.51
CA THR A 183 -2.95 13.05 -21.82
C THR A 183 -4.43 13.29 -21.53
N SER A 184 -5.30 12.29 -21.69
CA SER A 184 -6.74 12.45 -21.38
C SER A 184 -7.02 12.54 -19.88
N SER A 185 -6.17 11.97 -19.01
CA SER A 185 -6.31 12.08 -17.55
C SER A 185 -5.85 13.45 -16.99
N TYR A 186 -5.13 14.27 -17.75
CA TYR A 186 -4.77 15.62 -17.34
C TYR A 186 -5.89 16.67 -17.55
N TYR A 187 -6.92 16.37 -18.35
CA TYR A 187 -7.99 17.32 -18.67
C TYR A 187 -9.27 17.16 -17.82
N THR A 188 -9.30 16.27 -16.84
CA THR A 188 -10.47 16.07 -15.97
C THR A 188 -10.31 16.63 -14.55
N CYS A 189 -9.31 17.49 -14.31
CA CYS A 189 -9.13 18.23 -13.05
C CYS A 189 -9.06 19.74 -13.32
N LEU A 190 -10.15 20.31 -13.83
CA LEU A 190 -10.47 21.75 -13.75
C LEU A 190 -11.88 21.90 -13.20
#